data_716afbf93aa86cd3e647d9e16aed282f
#
_entry.id   716afbf93aa86cd3e647d9e16aed282f
#
_cell.length_a   1.000
_cell.length_b   1.000
_cell.length_c   1.000
_cell.angle_alpha   90.00
_cell.angle_beta   90.00
_cell.angle_gamma   90.00
#
_symmetry.space_group_name_H-M   'P 1'
#
loop_
_entity.id
_entity.type
_entity.pdbx_description
1 polymer ?
#
loop_
_entity_poly.entity_id
_entity_poly.type
_entity_poly.pdbx_seq_one_letter_code
_entity_poly.pdbx_strand_id
1 'polypeptide(L)'
;MPVRVHALDHLVINVADVAVTTEWYRKILGMEVKVFDPGGGKAPRTSLQFGQQKINVRPRDADKVEWFTADHQTAGSEDLCFLTASTPDEVVAHLKAHGVAIEEGPAAKQGARGTLRSVYCRDPDGSLIEISSYED
;
A
#
# COMPACT_ATOMS: atom_id res chain seq x y z
N MET A 1 11.74 19.98 24.78
CA MET A 1 10.69 18.94 24.62
C MET A 1 11.14 17.87 23.64
N PRO A 2 11.03 16.60 24.00
CA PRO A 2 11.34 15.54 23.03
C PRO A 2 10.32 15.54 21.87
N VAL A 3 10.82 15.18 20.71
CA VAL A 3 9.94 15.03 19.53
C VAL A 3 9.14 13.74 19.69
N ARG A 4 7.84 13.82 19.43
CA ARG A 4 6.96 12.65 19.39
C ARG A 4 6.15 12.68 18.10
N VAL A 5 6.21 11.62 17.34
CA VAL A 5 5.36 11.48 16.16
C VAL A 5 4.04 10.82 16.59
N HIS A 6 2.94 11.15 15.91
CA HIS A 6 1.62 10.65 16.29
C HIS A 6 0.86 9.94 15.15
N ALA A 7 1.33 10.04 13.93
CA ALA A 7 0.68 9.42 12.78
C ALA A 7 1.66 9.22 11.63
N LEU A 8 1.34 8.28 10.76
CA LEU A 8 1.96 8.16 9.45
C LEU A 8 1.15 9.02 8.49
N ASP A 9 1.79 9.93 7.76
CA ASP A 9 1.13 10.76 6.75
C ASP A 9 1.08 10.05 5.40
N HIS A 10 2.24 9.66 4.92
CA HIS A 10 2.38 8.91 3.66
C HIS A 10 3.64 8.07 3.70
N LEU A 11 3.72 7.16 2.77
CA LEU A 11 4.93 6.38 2.53
C LEU A 11 5.23 6.32 1.05
N VAL A 12 6.43 5.90 0.71
CA VAL A 12 6.88 5.73 -0.67
C VAL A 12 7.15 4.25 -0.90
N ILE A 13 6.57 3.69 -1.95
CA ILE A 13 6.94 2.36 -2.41
C ILE A 13 7.69 2.46 -3.73
N ASN A 14 8.73 1.65 -3.88
CA ASN A 14 9.49 1.54 -5.11
C ASN A 14 8.95 0.36 -5.91
N VAL A 15 8.64 0.58 -7.18
CA VAL A 15 7.94 -0.40 -8.01
C VAL A 15 8.64 -0.61 -9.35
N ALA A 16 8.41 -1.78 -9.95
CA ALA A 16 8.93 -2.09 -11.26
C ALA A 16 8.21 -1.32 -12.36
N ASP A 17 6.87 -1.18 -12.24
CA ASP A 17 6.03 -0.53 -13.24
C ASP A 17 4.92 0.26 -12.54
N VAL A 18 4.98 1.59 -12.65
CA VAL A 18 4.03 2.49 -11.99
C VAL A 18 2.59 2.23 -12.46
N ALA A 19 2.38 2.08 -13.77
CA ALA A 19 1.03 1.90 -14.33
C ALA A 19 0.41 0.58 -13.86
N VAL A 20 1.15 -0.51 -13.88
CA VAL A 20 0.68 -1.83 -13.42
C VAL A 20 0.35 -1.79 -11.94
N THR A 21 1.23 -1.19 -11.13
CA THR A 21 1.03 -1.10 -9.68
C THR A 21 -0.17 -0.23 -9.33
N THR A 22 -0.28 0.95 -9.91
CA THR A 22 -1.38 1.87 -9.59
C THR A 22 -2.73 1.30 -10.00
N GLU A 23 -2.80 0.60 -11.14
CA GLU A 23 -4.04 -0.06 -11.56
C GLU A 23 -4.45 -1.18 -10.60
N TRP A 24 -3.48 -1.96 -10.10
CA TRP A 24 -3.75 -3.02 -9.13
C TRP A 24 -4.31 -2.44 -7.82
N TYR A 25 -3.64 -1.43 -7.27
CA TYR A 25 -4.08 -0.81 -6.00
C TYR A 25 -5.44 -0.13 -6.15
N ARG A 26 -5.68 0.51 -7.30
CA ARG A 26 -7.00 1.09 -7.60
C ARG A 26 -8.09 0.04 -7.65
N LYS A 27 -7.85 -1.04 -8.39
CA LYS A 27 -8.85 -2.08 -8.65
C LYS A 27 -9.07 -3.00 -7.45
N ILE A 28 -7.99 -3.42 -6.82
CA ILE A 28 -8.04 -4.41 -5.74
C ILE A 28 -8.29 -3.75 -4.38
N LEU A 29 -7.65 -2.62 -4.11
CA LEU A 29 -7.76 -1.96 -2.80
C LEU A 29 -8.63 -0.71 -2.81
N GLY A 30 -9.20 -0.33 -3.96
CA GLY A 30 -10.12 0.80 -4.06
C GLY A 30 -9.47 2.16 -3.86
N MET A 31 -8.16 2.25 -4.02
CA MET A 31 -7.45 3.52 -3.86
C MET A 31 -7.66 4.45 -5.06
N GLU A 32 -7.58 5.75 -4.81
CA GLU A 32 -7.69 6.75 -5.87
C GLU A 32 -6.30 7.12 -6.40
N VAL A 33 -6.12 7.03 -7.72
CA VAL A 33 -4.85 7.39 -8.36
C VAL A 33 -4.83 8.89 -8.60
N LYS A 34 -3.77 9.55 -8.13
CA LYS A 34 -3.57 10.99 -8.35
C LYS A 34 -2.17 11.26 -8.86
N VAL A 35 -2.06 12.29 -9.72
CA VAL A 35 -0.76 12.81 -10.19
C VAL A 35 -0.55 14.15 -9.51
N PHE A 36 0.65 14.38 -9.01
CA PHE A 36 0.98 15.62 -8.32
C PHE A 36 2.32 16.17 -8.78
N ASP A 37 2.48 17.49 -8.64
CA ASP A 37 3.73 18.20 -8.91
C ASP A 37 4.55 18.26 -7.61
N PRO A 38 5.74 17.64 -7.57
CA PRO A 38 6.58 17.68 -6.37
C PRO A 38 7.31 19.01 -6.16
N GLY A 39 7.22 19.93 -7.13
CA GLY A 39 7.95 21.22 -7.10
C GLY A 39 9.38 21.11 -7.61
N GLY A 40 10.08 22.26 -7.61
CA GLY A 40 11.49 22.31 -8.01
C GLY A 40 11.77 21.95 -9.46
N GLY A 41 10.77 22.07 -10.35
CA GLY A 41 10.93 21.74 -11.77
C GLY A 41 11.02 20.23 -12.05
N LYS A 42 10.73 19.38 -11.07
CA LYS A 42 10.79 17.93 -11.21
C LYS A 42 9.58 17.39 -11.95
N ALA A 43 9.71 16.19 -12.52
CA ALA A 43 8.62 15.54 -13.22
C ALA A 43 7.43 15.23 -12.30
N PRO A 44 6.19 15.20 -12.83
CA PRO A 44 5.03 14.80 -12.05
C PRO A 44 5.19 13.40 -11.46
N ARG A 45 4.60 13.18 -10.29
CA ARG A 45 4.63 11.92 -9.56
C ARG A 45 3.24 11.38 -9.37
N THR A 46 3.13 10.06 -9.25
CA THR A 46 1.85 9.38 -9.05
C THR A 46 1.72 8.95 -7.59
N SER A 47 0.53 9.15 -7.04
CA SER A 47 0.19 8.68 -5.70
C SER A 47 -1.13 7.91 -5.70
N LEU A 48 -1.29 7.11 -4.66
CA LEU A 48 -2.49 6.33 -4.36
C LEU A 48 -3.07 6.87 -3.06
N GLN A 49 -4.28 7.40 -3.11
CA GLN A 49 -4.93 8.01 -1.95
C GLN A 49 -5.97 7.09 -1.35
N PHE A 50 -5.98 7.00 -0.03
CA PHE A 50 -6.94 6.21 0.73
C PHE A 50 -7.09 6.82 2.12
N GLY A 51 -8.35 6.94 2.59
CA GLY A 51 -8.60 7.61 3.86
C GLY A 51 -7.95 9.01 3.89
N GLN A 52 -7.12 9.26 4.90
CA GLN A 52 -6.37 10.50 5.03
C GLN A 52 -4.88 10.33 4.71
N GLN A 53 -4.53 9.25 4.04
CA GLN A 53 -3.14 8.88 3.77
C GLN A 53 -2.93 8.69 2.28
N LYS A 54 -1.68 8.55 1.90
CA LYS A 54 -1.33 8.20 0.52
C LYS A 54 -0.07 7.37 0.44
N ILE A 55 0.10 6.71 -0.68
CA ILE A 55 1.33 6.04 -1.07
C ILE A 55 1.85 6.76 -2.31
N ASN A 56 3.07 7.29 -2.25
CA ASN A 56 3.74 7.78 -3.44
C ASN A 56 4.38 6.60 -4.15
N VAL A 57 4.08 6.44 -5.43
CA VAL A 57 4.56 5.30 -6.23
C VAL A 57 5.78 5.75 -7.02
N ARG A 58 6.95 5.28 -6.62
CA ARG A 58 8.23 5.66 -7.21
C ARG A 58 8.71 4.57 -8.15
N PRO A 59 9.05 4.90 -9.43
CA PRO A 59 9.77 3.93 -10.25
C PRO A 59 11.09 3.58 -9.57
N ARG A 60 11.39 2.29 -9.39
CA ARG A 60 12.60 1.87 -8.67
C ARG A 60 13.89 2.42 -9.30
N ASP A 61 13.88 2.68 -10.60
CA ASP A 61 15.03 3.16 -11.37
C ASP A 61 15.07 4.69 -11.49
N ALA A 62 14.17 5.42 -10.81
CA ALA A 62 14.20 6.88 -10.81
C ALA A 62 15.52 7.38 -10.23
N ASP A 63 16.00 8.51 -10.76
CA ASP A 63 17.25 9.13 -10.31
C ASP A 63 17.15 9.52 -8.84
N LYS A 64 18.14 9.11 -8.03
CA LYS A 64 18.14 9.38 -6.58
C LYS A 64 18.44 10.83 -6.23
N VAL A 65 18.99 11.59 -7.15
CA VAL A 65 19.20 13.03 -6.97
C VAL A 65 17.88 13.77 -7.18
N GLU A 66 17.17 13.43 -8.24
CA GLU A 66 15.86 14.01 -8.53
C GLU A 66 14.80 13.55 -7.51
N TRP A 67 14.84 12.28 -7.16
CA TRP A 67 13.91 11.71 -6.17
C TRP A 67 14.65 10.76 -5.23
N PHE A 68 15.20 11.32 -4.17
CA PHE A 68 15.87 10.49 -3.16
C PHE A 68 14.86 9.60 -2.43
N THR A 69 15.33 8.47 -1.96
CA THR A 69 14.51 7.45 -1.32
C THR A 69 15.36 6.68 -0.30
N ALA A 70 14.83 5.61 0.24
CA ALA A 70 15.56 4.70 1.12
C ALA A 70 16.84 4.17 0.44
N ASP A 71 17.81 3.72 1.23
CA ASP A 71 19.05 3.14 0.71
C ASP A 71 18.81 1.95 -0.20
N HIS A 72 17.79 1.15 0.10
CA HIS A 72 17.42 -0.05 -0.67
C HIS A 72 16.06 0.17 -1.29
N GLN A 73 16.03 0.41 -2.60
CA GLN A 73 14.80 0.67 -3.36
C GLN A 73 14.31 -0.55 -4.12
N THR A 74 14.32 -1.71 -3.47
CA THR A 74 13.92 -2.98 -4.07
C THR A 74 12.40 -3.06 -4.22
N ALA A 75 11.93 -3.28 -5.45
CA ALA A 75 10.50 -3.54 -5.68
C ALA A 75 10.11 -4.89 -5.04
N GLY A 76 8.91 -4.96 -4.46
CA GLY A 76 8.45 -6.18 -3.81
C GLY A 76 8.94 -6.37 -2.39
N SER A 77 9.48 -5.34 -1.76
CA SER A 77 10.05 -5.41 -0.41
C SER A 77 9.12 -4.87 0.67
N GLU A 78 7.90 -4.46 0.33
CA GLU A 78 6.97 -3.91 1.29
C GLU A 78 6.17 -5.00 2.00
N ASP A 79 5.73 -4.71 3.22
CA ASP A 79 4.86 -5.55 4.03
C ASP A 79 3.88 -4.61 4.71
N LEU A 80 2.68 -4.49 4.14
CA LEU A 80 1.74 -3.43 4.50
C LEU A 80 0.41 -4.02 4.97
N CYS A 81 -0.12 -3.45 6.05
CA CYS A 81 -1.44 -3.79 6.57
C CYS A 81 -2.39 -2.61 6.36
N PHE A 82 -3.46 -2.85 5.63
CA PHE A 82 -4.50 -1.85 5.39
C PHE A 82 -5.78 -2.22 6.12
N LEU A 83 -6.45 -1.22 6.66
CA LEU A 83 -7.75 -1.42 7.31
C LEU A 83 -8.89 -1.20 6.32
N THR A 84 -9.93 -2.03 6.46
CA THR A 84 -11.17 -1.91 5.69
C THR A 84 -12.37 -2.06 6.62
N ALA A 85 -13.51 -1.51 6.22
CA ALA A 85 -14.79 -1.73 6.90
C ALA A 85 -15.48 -3.03 6.44
N SER A 86 -14.98 -3.66 5.37
CA SER A 86 -15.53 -4.92 4.87
C SER A 86 -15.22 -6.08 5.83
N THR A 87 -16.09 -7.08 5.82
CA THR A 87 -15.83 -8.30 6.62
C THR A 87 -14.73 -9.13 5.96
N PRO A 88 -14.05 -10.00 6.73
CA PRO A 88 -13.06 -10.92 6.15
C PRO A 88 -13.61 -11.77 5.00
N ASP A 89 -14.86 -12.24 5.12
CA ASP A 89 -15.49 -13.04 4.05
C ASP A 89 -15.73 -12.21 2.79
N GLU A 90 -16.10 -10.95 2.93
CA GLU A 90 -16.23 -10.02 1.79
C GLU A 90 -14.89 -9.79 1.13
N VAL A 91 -13.80 -9.64 1.90
CA VAL A 91 -12.45 -9.50 1.37
C VAL A 91 -12.04 -10.73 0.56
N VAL A 92 -12.29 -11.93 1.12
CA VAL A 92 -12.00 -13.19 0.41
C VAL A 92 -12.76 -13.28 -0.92
N ALA A 93 -14.06 -12.96 -0.90
CA ALA A 93 -14.88 -12.98 -2.11
C ALA A 93 -14.38 -11.98 -3.16
N HIS A 94 -13.99 -10.81 -2.72
CA HIS A 94 -13.45 -9.75 -3.59
C HIS A 94 -12.15 -10.20 -4.27
N LEU A 95 -11.20 -10.71 -3.49
CA LEU A 95 -9.93 -11.19 -4.03
C LEU A 95 -10.14 -12.32 -5.03
N LYS A 96 -10.98 -13.28 -4.71
CA LYS A 96 -11.31 -14.39 -5.62
C LYS A 96 -11.97 -13.90 -6.91
N ALA A 97 -12.89 -12.96 -6.82
CA ALA A 97 -13.57 -12.38 -7.98
C ALA A 97 -12.60 -11.68 -8.93
N HIS A 98 -11.48 -11.18 -8.42
CA HIS A 98 -10.45 -10.51 -9.23
C HIS A 98 -9.25 -11.41 -9.55
N GLY A 99 -9.34 -12.70 -9.25
CA GLY A 99 -8.28 -13.65 -9.55
C GLY A 99 -7.01 -13.46 -8.73
N VAL A 100 -7.11 -12.83 -7.55
CA VAL A 100 -5.96 -12.62 -6.67
C VAL A 100 -5.84 -13.81 -5.71
N ALA A 101 -4.68 -14.46 -5.71
CA ALA A 101 -4.42 -15.59 -4.82
C ALA A 101 -4.33 -15.14 -3.37
N ILE A 102 -5.00 -15.86 -2.48
CA ILE A 102 -4.95 -15.63 -1.04
C ILE A 102 -3.85 -16.51 -0.47
N GLU A 103 -2.86 -15.89 0.20
CA GLU A 103 -1.77 -16.65 0.83
C GLU A 103 -2.15 -17.18 2.19
N GLU A 104 -2.87 -16.39 2.99
CA GLU A 104 -3.29 -16.77 4.32
C GLU A 104 -4.56 -16.02 4.69
N GLY A 105 -5.38 -16.63 5.52
CA GLY A 105 -6.54 -15.99 6.13
C GLY A 105 -7.88 -16.41 5.55
N PRO A 106 -8.94 -15.96 6.21
CA PRO A 106 -8.98 -15.07 7.38
C PRO A 106 -8.27 -15.64 8.60
N ALA A 107 -7.46 -14.81 9.26
CA ALA A 107 -6.70 -15.21 10.44
C ALA A 107 -6.65 -14.08 11.47
N ALA A 108 -6.55 -14.45 12.75
CA ALA A 108 -6.38 -13.47 13.82
C ALA A 108 -4.92 -12.99 13.85
N LYS A 109 -4.73 -11.68 13.87
CA LYS A 109 -3.40 -11.06 13.95
C LYS A 109 -3.44 -9.91 14.95
N GLN A 110 -2.26 -9.50 15.43
CA GLN A 110 -2.16 -8.40 16.37
C GLN A 110 -1.96 -7.07 15.63
N GLY A 111 -2.93 -6.19 15.75
CA GLY A 111 -2.83 -4.83 15.22
C GLY A 111 -2.30 -3.85 16.27
N ALA A 112 -2.17 -2.60 15.88
CA ALA A 112 -1.69 -1.54 16.77
C ALA A 112 -2.64 -1.27 17.95
N ARG A 113 -3.96 -1.54 17.77
CA ARG A 113 -4.99 -1.22 18.76
C ARG A 113 -5.79 -2.45 19.22
N GLY A 114 -5.39 -3.66 18.84
CA GLY A 114 -6.11 -4.87 19.22
C GLY A 114 -6.04 -5.93 18.14
N THR A 115 -6.92 -6.93 18.25
CA THR A 115 -6.93 -8.07 17.34
C THR A 115 -7.57 -7.71 16.00
N LEU A 116 -6.88 -8.07 14.93
CA LEU A 116 -7.35 -7.93 13.57
C LEU A 116 -7.78 -9.30 13.02
N ARG A 117 -8.72 -9.27 12.09
CA ARG A 117 -9.02 -10.40 11.20
C ARG A 117 -8.45 -10.05 9.84
N SER A 118 -7.47 -10.83 9.40
CA SER A 118 -6.61 -10.46 8.27
C SER A 118 -6.63 -11.47 7.14
N VAL A 119 -6.56 -10.96 5.92
CA VAL A 119 -6.40 -11.76 4.70
C VAL A 119 -5.17 -11.24 3.96
N TYR A 120 -4.29 -12.14 3.55
CA TYR A 120 -3.01 -11.80 2.92
C TYR A 120 -3.01 -12.14 1.44
N CYS A 121 -2.45 -11.23 0.65
CA CYS A 121 -2.18 -11.43 -0.78
C CYS A 121 -0.88 -10.75 -1.18
N ARG A 122 -0.53 -10.80 -2.46
CA ARG A 122 0.67 -10.14 -3.01
C ARG A 122 0.27 -9.08 -4.01
N ASP A 123 0.99 -7.96 -3.99
CA ASP A 123 0.85 -6.95 -5.03
C ASP A 123 1.64 -7.35 -6.30
N PRO A 124 1.61 -6.56 -7.40
CA PRO A 124 2.29 -6.96 -8.65
C PRO A 124 3.78 -7.22 -8.53
N ASP A 125 4.47 -6.59 -7.58
CA ASP A 125 5.91 -6.79 -7.37
C ASP A 125 6.21 -7.89 -6.35
N GLY A 126 5.20 -8.45 -5.70
CA GLY A 126 5.36 -9.47 -4.68
C GLY A 126 5.40 -8.94 -3.25
N SER A 127 5.15 -7.66 -3.04
CA SER A 127 5.00 -7.11 -1.68
C SER A 127 3.83 -7.76 -0.98
N LEU A 128 4.00 -8.02 0.32
CA LEU A 128 2.95 -8.64 1.13
C LEU A 128 1.91 -7.60 1.53
N ILE A 129 0.66 -7.89 1.20
CA ILE A 129 -0.48 -7.02 1.51
C ILE A 129 -1.42 -7.74 2.44
N GLU A 130 -1.67 -7.12 3.58
CA GLU A 130 -2.62 -7.59 4.58
C GLU A 130 -3.83 -6.67 4.57
N ILE A 131 -5.02 -7.23 4.38
CA ILE A 131 -6.28 -6.49 4.38
C ILE A 131 -7.05 -6.92 5.62
N SER A 132 -7.33 -5.98 6.51
CA SER A 132 -7.74 -6.30 7.86
C SER A 132 -8.90 -5.44 8.35
N SER A 133 -9.65 -6.00 9.29
CA SER A 133 -10.62 -5.25 10.09
C SER A 133 -10.41 -5.60 11.55
N TYR A 134 -10.65 -4.63 12.44
CA TYR A 134 -10.58 -4.88 13.87
C TYR A 134 -11.76 -5.74 14.32
N GLU A 135 -11.51 -6.63 15.24
CA GLU A 135 -12.57 -7.35 15.94
C GLU A 135 -13.26 -6.40 16.92
N ASP A 136 -14.58 -6.49 16.98
CA ASP A 136 -15.40 -5.76 17.95
C ASP A 136 -15.37 -6.40 19.33
#